data_7071e3559fd7671b3298e0018cd0ee2e
#
_entry.id   7071e3559fd7671b3298e0018cd0ee2e
#
_cell.length_a   1.000
_cell.length_b   1.000
_cell.length_c   1.000
_cell.angle_alpha   90.00
_cell.angle_beta   90.00
_cell.angle_gamma   90.00
#
_symmetry.space_group_name_H-M   'P 1'
#
loop_
_entity.id
_entity.type
_entity.pdbx_description
1 polymer ?
#
loop_
_entity_poly.entity_id
_entity_poly.type
_entity_poly.pdbx_seq_one_letter_code
_entity_poly.pdbx_strand_id
1 'polypeptide(L)'
;MHFNLYLKNKFLLYAYGKYFWYLEYTNASQIIAAYEGDKLLGVIIVDMKNEAKPYKSFWKTCYIKLIDQIQKFFFKGGVMAYNQANKEMFEEYTEKYTPDGEIRFLAADPDTKLKGIGTMLLNEFERRKYGKEIYLFTDDQCSYPFYEHRGFERIGEKDIVLELDDKINL
;
A
#
# COMPACT_ATOMS: atom_id res chain seq x y z
N MET A 1 -1.19 -0.97 7.51
CA MET A 1 -0.67 0.26 8.14
C MET A 1 -1.73 0.83 9.08
N HIS A 2 -1.47 0.82 10.39
CA HIS A 2 -2.46 1.18 11.40
C HIS A 2 -2.25 2.63 11.88
N PHE A 3 -2.75 3.58 11.13
CA PHE A 3 -2.60 5.02 11.41
C PHE A 3 -3.28 5.51 12.69
N ASN A 4 -4.26 4.76 13.20
CA ASN A 4 -5.00 5.12 14.42
C ASN A 4 -4.12 5.17 15.68
N LEU A 5 -2.95 4.55 15.68
CA LEU A 5 -2.05 4.54 16.82
C LEU A 5 -1.28 5.85 17.00
N TYR A 6 -1.11 6.63 15.90
CA TYR A 6 -0.24 7.80 15.89
C TYR A 6 -0.97 9.14 15.75
N LEU A 7 -2.20 9.16 15.24
CA LEU A 7 -2.96 10.39 15.02
C LEU A 7 -4.27 10.38 15.82
N LYS A 8 -4.28 11.08 16.95
CA LYS A 8 -5.49 11.28 17.77
C LYS A 8 -6.49 12.25 17.14
N ASN A 9 -6.05 13.09 16.21
CA ASN A 9 -6.90 14.09 15.57
C ASN A 9 -7.61 13.51 14.34
N LYS A 10 -8.93 13.42 14.40
CA LYS A 10 -9.77 12.86 13.31
C LYS A 10 -9.60 13.57 11.97
N PHE A 11 -9.34 14.88 11.99
CA PHE A 11 -9.12 15.66 10.77
C PHE A 11 -7.79 15.27 10.10
N LEU A 12 -6.72 15.15 10.89
CA LEU A 12 -5.41 14.72 10.38
C LEU A 12 -5.48 13.29 9.86
N LEU A 13 -6.17 12.41 10.57
CA LEU A 13 -6.37 11.02 10.13
C LEU A 13 -7.12 10.96 8.79
N TYR A 14 -8.17 11.78 8.62
CA TYR A 14 -8.90 11.87 7.36
C TYR A 14 -8.02 12.43 6.22
N ALA A 15 -7.29 13.51 6.47
CA ALA A 15 -6.40 14.12 5.48
C ALA A 15 -5.30 13.15 5.03
N TYR A 16 -4.73 12.39 5.99
CA TYR A 16 -3.72 11.39 5.70
C TYR A 16 -4.28 10.18 4.95
N GLY A 17 -5.45 9.67 5.36
CA GLY A 17 -6.13 8.58 4.65
C GLY A 17 -6.48 8.97 3.21
N LYS A 18 -6.91 10.21 2.99
CA LYS A 18 -7.16 10.76 1.64
C LYS A 18 -5.86 10.89 0.82
N TYR A 19 -4.77 11.34 1.45
CA TYR A 19 -3.45 11.38 0.83
C TYR A 19 -3.00 10.00 0.39
N PHE A 20 -3.04 9.02 1.30
CA PHE A 20 -2.67 7.64 1.03
C PHE A 20 -3.50 7.06 -0.12
N TRP A 21 -4.83 7.21 -0.07
CA TRP A 21 -5.71 6.76 -1.13
C TRP A 21 -5.37 7.40 -2.48
N TYR A 22 -5.14 8.71 -2.52
CA TYR A 22 -4.77 9.38 -3.76
C TYR A 22 -3.41 8.92 -4.29
N LEU A 23 -2.44 8.68 -3.41
CA LEU A 23 -1.12 8.18 -3.78
C LEU A 23 -1.23 6.81 -4.45
N GLU A 24 -1.94 5.86 -3.84
CA GLU A 24 -2.11 4.52 -4.37
C GLU A 24 -2.96 4.53 -5.65
N TYR A 25 -4.06 5.26 -5.63
CA TYR A 25 -5.00 5.35 -6.74
C TYR A 25 -4.36 5.97 -8.00
N THR A 26 -3.56 7.03 -7.87
CA THR A 26 -2.96 7.70 -9.05
C THR A 26 -1.79 6.92 -9.65
N ASN A 27 -1.17 6.04 -8.88
CA ASN A 27 -0.10 5.16 -9.34
C ASN A 27 -0.61 3.81 -9.86
N ALA A 28 -1.88 3.51 -9.68
CA ALA A 28 -2.46 2.26 -10.14
C ALA A 28 -2.50 2.16 -11.66
N SER A 29 -2.15 0.98 -12.18
CA SER A 29 -2.51 0.56 -13.54
C SER A 29 -3.87 -0.13 -13.54
N GLN A 30 -4.17 -0.89 -12.47
CA GLN A 30 -5.43 -1.63 -12.32
C GLN A 30 -5.97 -1.51 -10.90
N ILE A 31 -7.29 -1.46 -10.81
CA ILE A 31 -8.03 -1.54 -9.56
C ILE A 31 -9.12 -2.60 -9.74
N ILE A 32 -9.15 -3.59 -8.85
CA ILE A 32 -10.19 -4.62 -8.81
C ILE A 32 -10.92 -4.45 -7.49
N ALA A 33 -12.23 -4.33 -7.53
CA ALA A 33 -13.06 -4.14 -6.36
C ALA A 33 -14.15 -5.22 -6.27
N ALA A 34 -14.40 -5.68 -5.05
CA ALA A 34 -15.44 -6.63 -4.72
C ALA A 34 -16.63 -5.90 -4.10
N TYR A 35 -17.83 -6.17 -4.58
CA TYR A 35 -19.06 -5.58 -4.11
C TYR A 35 -20.11 -6.63 -3.73
N GLU A 36 -20.96 -6.29 -2.77
CA GLU A 36 -22.22 -6.96 -2.50
C GLU A 36 -23.34 -5.92 -2.64
N GLY A 37 -24.09 -5.99 -3.74
CA GLY A 37 -24.96 -4.87 -4.13
C GLY A 37 -24.15 -3.58 -4.31
N ASP A 38 -24.50 -2.54 -3.57
CA ASP A 38 -23.81 -1.23 -3.60
C ASP A 38 -22.70 -1.11 -2.53
N LYS A 39 -22.53 -2.14 -1.68
CA LYS A 39 -21.53 -2.13 -0.62
C LYS A 39 -20.17 -2.62 -1.13
N LEU A 40 -19.12 -1.79 -1.00
CA LEU A 40 -17.75 -2.20 -1.25
C LEU A 40 -17.27 -3.15 -0.14
N LEU A 41 -16.86 -4.35 -0.51
CA LEU A 41 -16.34 -5.38 0.40
C LEU A 41 -14.83 -5.48 0.44
N GLY A 42 -14.16 -5.02 -0.60
CA GLY A 42 -12.70 -5.03 -0.66
C GLY A 42 -12.17 -4.52 -1.98
N VAL A 43 -10.88 -4.23 -2.00
CA VAL A 43 -10.18 -3.68 -3.15
C VAL A 43 -8.74 -4.16 -3.20
N ILE A 44 -8.24 -4.44 -4.40
CA ILE A 44 -6.82 -4.59 -4.69
C ILE A 44 -6.39 -3.52 -5.69
N ILE A 45 -5.28 -2.85 -5.40
CA ILE A 45 -4.66 -1.84 -6.25
C ILE A 45 -3.31 -2.35 -6.71
N VAL A 46 -3.09 -2.33 -8.00
CA VAL A 46 -1.89 -2.89 -8.62
C VAL A 46 -1.26 -1.89 -9.57
N ASP A 47 0.06 -1.87 -9.56
CA ASP A 47 0.89 -1.12 -10.49
C ASP A 47 1.71 -2.09 -11.36
N MET A 48 1.30 -2.28 -12.61
CA MET A 48 2.05 -3.09 -13.57
C MET A 48 3.02 -2.22 -14.37
N LYS A 49 4.24 -2.70 -14.54
CA LYS A 49 5.21 -2.07 -15.43
C LYS A 49 4.64 -2.05 -16.86
N ASN A 50 4.90 -0.97 -17.56
CA ASN A 50 4.48 -0.79 -18.95
C ASN A 50 2.96 -0.71 -19.21
N GLU A 51 2.15 -0.66 -18.15
CA GLU A 51 0.71 -0.39 -18.29
C GLU A 51 0.41 1.10 -18.06
N ALA A 52 -0.64 1.56 -18.72
CA ALA A 52 -1.13 2.94 -18.54
C ALA A 52 -1.59 3.17 -17.08
N LYS A 53 -1.47 4.41 -16.62
CA LYS A 53 -1.96 4.87 -15.31
C LYS A 53 -3.24 5.71 -15.52
N PRO A 54 -4.40 5.09 -15.78
CA PRO A 54 -5.61 5.81 -16.20
C PRO A 54 -6.20 6.70 -15.12
N TYR A 55 -5.80 6.49 -13.87
CA TYR A 55 -6.36 7.19 -12.70
C TYR A 55 -5.59 8.45 -12.30
N LYS A 56 -4.54 8.83 -13.05
CA LYS A 56 -3.81 10.08 -12.82
C LYS A 56 -4.74 11.28 -12.96
N SER A 57 -4.62 12.23 -12.02
CA SER A 57 -5.38 13.48 -12.03
C SER A 57 -4.49 14.62 -11.53
N PHE A 58 -4.52 15.74 -12.22
CA PHE A 58 -3.73 16.93 -11.86
C PHE A 58 -4.01 17.37 -10.41
N TRP A 59 -5.29 17.49 -10.03
CA TRP A 59 -5.67 17.91 -8.69
C TRP A 59 -5.25 16.94 -7.59
N LYS A 60 -5.35 15.62 -7.84
CA LYS A 60 -4.88 14.62 -6.89
C LYS A 60 -3.35 14.69 -6.74
N THR A 61 -2.63 14.86 -7.85
CA THR A 61 -1.18 15.02 -7.83
C THR A 61 -0.74 16.28 -7.08
N CYS A 62 -1.45 17.39 -7.24
CA CYS A 62 -1.19 18.61 -6.47
C CYS A 62 -1.41 18.40 -4.96
N TYR A 63 -2.50 17.71 -4.59
CA TYR A 63 -2.77 17.38 -3.19
C TYR A 63 -1.68 16.47 -2.59
N ILE A 64 -1.24 15.43 -3.31
CA ILE A 64 -0.14 14.55 -2.89
C ILE A 64 1.12 15.39 -2.65
N LYS A 65 1.54 16.21 -3.62
CA LYS A 65 2.73 17.05 -3.49
C LYS A 65 2.67 18.02 -2.31
N LEU A 66 1.50 18.57 -2.04
CA LEU A 66 1.30 19.46 -0.90
C LEU A 66 1.52 18.72 0.42
N ILE A 67 0.90 17.54 0.57
CA ILE A 67 1.06 16.76 1.79
C ILE A 67 2.49 16.23 1.92
N ASP A 68 3.15 15.81 0.84
CA ASP A 68 4.57 15.42 0.85
C ASP A 68 5.48 16.53 1.39
N GLN A 69 5.22 17.78 0.99
CA GLN A 69 6.00 18.93 1.49
C GLN A 69 5.76 19.15 2.99
N ILE A 70 4.52 19.04 3.44
CA ILE A 70 4.16 19.15 4.84
C ILE A 70 4.85 18.03 5.66
N GLN A 71 4.79 16.79 5.18
CA GLN A 71 5.44 15.65 5.84
C GLN A 71 6.96 15.81 5.95
N LYS A 72 7.61 16.25 4.87
CA LYS A 72 9.06 16.53 4.87
C LYS A 72 9.45 17.60 5.87
N PHE A 73 8.57 18.55 6.12
CA PHE A 73 8.83 19.64 7.06
C PHE A 73 8.63 19.20 8.53
N PHE A 74 7.56 18.43 8.81
CA PHE A 74 7.15 18.10 10.16
C PHE A 74 7.59 16.72 10.66
N PHE A 75 7.80 15.72 9.77
CA PHE A 75 8.01 14.31 10.11
C PHE A 75 9.27 13.72 9.45
N LYS A 76 10.43 14.31 9.72
CA LYS A 76 11.67 13.96 9.03
C LYS A 76 12.22 12.54 9.29
N GLY A 77 11.89 11.89 10.42
CA GLY A 77 12.53 10.64 10.84
C GLY A 77 11.87 9.37 10.28
N GLY A 78 10.66 9.04 10.74
CA GLY A 78 10.07 7.72 10.54
C GLY A 78 9.68 7.37 9.10
N VAL A 79 9.09 8.32 8.35
CA VAL A 79 8.71 8.09 6.94
C VAL A 79 9.95 7.90 6.06
N MET A 80 11.04 8.60 6.35
CA MET A 80 12.30 8.43 5.60
C MET A 80 12.93 7.07 5.85
N ALA A 81 12.95 6.58 7.10
CA ALA A 81 13.48 5.27 7.44
C ALA A 81 12.70 4.15 6.75
N TYR A 82 11.37 4.22 6.76
CA TYR A 82 10.50 3.27 6.06
C TYR A 82 10.75 3.25 4.55
N ASN A 83 10.78 4.42 3.92
CA ASN A 83 11.02 4.52 2.49
C ASN A 83 12.43 4.06 2.09
N GLN A 84 13.43 4.33 2.93
CA GLN A 84 14.80 3.89 2.70
C GLN A 84 14.91 2.36 2.80
N ALA A 85 14.32 1.75 3.81
CA ALA A 85 14.30 0.30 3.96
C ALA A 85 13.61 -0.40 2.77
N ASN A 86 12.45 0.09 2.36
CA ASN A 86 11.75 -0.44 1.18
C ASN A 86 12.59 -0.29 -0.10
N LYS A 87 13.27 0.84 -0.28
CA LYS A 87 14.14 1.08 -1.42
C LYS A 87 15.30 0.08 -1.45
N GLU A 88 15.99 -0.10 -0.33
CA GLU A 88 17.11 -1.05 -0.22
C GLU A 88 16.66 -2.49 -0.47
N MET A 89 15.55 -2.93 0.13
CA MET A 89 14.98 -4.25 -0.14
C MET A 89 14.62 -4.43 -1.62
N PHE A 90 14.09 -3.39 -2.24
CA PHE A 90 13.75 -3.42 -3.67
C PHE A 90 15.00 -3.49 -4.57
N GLU A 91 16.05 -2.75 -4.23
CA GLU A 91 17.34 -2.81 -4.95
C GLU A 91 17.94 -4.20 -4.86
N GLU A 92 18.01 -4.79 -3.66
CA GLU A 92 18.48 -6.17 -3.45
C GLU A 92 17.64 -7.22 -4.21
N TYR A 93 16.32 -7.03 -4.23
CA TYR A 93 15.42 -7.90 -4.97
C TYR A 93 15.65 -7.82 -6.48
N THR A 94 15.79 -6.62 -7.03
CA THR A 94 15.96 -6.40 -8.48
C THR A 94 17.33 -6.79 -9.02
N GLU A 95 18.33 -7.06 -8.18
CA GLU A 95 19.57 -7.71 -8.60
C GLU A 95 19.34 -9.14 -9.10
N LYS A 96 18.33 -9.84 -8.58
CA LYS A 96 18.06 -11.25 -8.87
C LYS A 96 16.80 -11.48 -9.69
N TYR A 97 15.83 -10.62 -9.55
CA TYR A 97 14.51 -10.77 -10.14
C TYR A 97 14.13 -9.56 -11.00
N THR A 98 13.26 -9.79 -11.96
CA THR A 98 12.75 -8.71 -12.82
C THR A 98 11.24 -8.64 -12.67
N PRO A 99 10.72 -7.89 -11.66
CA PRO A 99 9.30 -7.84 -11.41
C PRO A 99 8.54 -7.18 -12.56
N ASP A 100 7.36 -7.71 -12.85
CA ASP A 100 6.40 -7.14 -13.81
C ASP A 100 5.47 -6.11 -13.17
N GLY A 101 5.28 -6.18 -11.85
CA GLY A 101 4.39 -5.26 -11.13
C GLY A 101 4.43 -5.39 -9.62
N GLU A 102 3.70 -4.49 -8.97
CA GLU A 102 3.57 -4.36 -7.52
C GLU A 102 2.10 -4.43 -7.11
N ILE A 103 1.77 -5.24 -6.10
CA ILE A 103 0.52 -5.08 -5.36
C ILE A 103 0.74 -3.96 -4.34
N ARG A 104 0.18 -2.79 -4.62
CA ARG A 104 0.35 -1.60 -3.79
C ARG A 104 -0.56 -1.56 -2.58
N PHE A 105 -1.76 -2.14 -2.72
CA PHE A 105 -2.75 -2.15 -1.66
C PHE A 105 -3.72 -3.31 -1.83
N LEU A 106 -4.01 -4.00 -0.73
CA LEU A 106 -5.06 -5.02 -0.65
C LEU A 106 -5.78 -4.85 0.68
N ALA A 107 -7.07 -4.62 0.62
CA ALA A 107 -7.90 -4.51 1.82
C ALA A 107 -9.27 -5.13 1.61
N ALA A 108 -9.83 -5.67 2.69
CA ALA A 108 -11.21 -6.10 2.79
C ALA A 108 -11.89 -5.36 3.94
N ASP A 109 -13.21 -5.15 3.82
CA ASP A 109 -14.03 -4.56 4.87
C ASP A 109 -14.00 -5.48 6.11
N PRO A 110 -13.46 -5.01 7.25
CA PRO A 110 -13.36 -5.82 8.47
C PRO A 110 -14.74 -6.16 9.07
N ASP A 111 -15.77 -5.38 8.75
CA ASP A 111 -17.13 -5.56 9.26
C ASP A 111 -17.98 -6.52 8.39
N THR A 112 -17.41 -7.00 7.27
CA THR A 112 -18.13 -7.98 6.44
C THR A 112 -18.16 -9.35 7.09
N LYS A 113 -19.33 -10.00 7.00
CA LYS A 113 -19.48 -11.42 7.41
C LYS A 113 -18.93 -12.40 6.36
N LEU A 114 -18.71 -11.94 5.14
CA LEU A 114 -18.17 -12.75 4.06
C LEU A 114 -16.67 -12.95 4.25
N LYS A 115 -16.25 -14.21 4.25
CA LYS A 115 -14.83 -14.59 4.34
C LYS A 115 -14.23 -14.77 2.96
N GLY A 116 -12.92 -14.59 2.86
CA GLY A 116 -12.18 -14.90 1.63
C GLY A 116 -12.19 -13.79 0.58
N ILE A 117 -12.65 -12.58 0.91
CA ILE A 117 -12.64 -11.44 -0.04
C ILE A 117 -11.24 -11.17 -0.58
N GLY A 118 -10.22 -11.10 0.29
CA GLY A 118 -8.83 -10.92 -0.13
C GLY A 118 -8.34 -12.03 -1.07
N THR A 119 -8.72 -13.28 -0.80
CA THR A 119 -8.42 -14.42 -1.66
C THR A 119 -9.08 -14.28 -3.03
N MET A 120 -10.34 -13.90 -3.06
CA MET A 120 -11.08 -13.71 -4.30
C MET A 120 -10.44 -12.60 -5.16
N LEU A 121 -10.03 -11.49 -4.55
CA LEU A 121 -9.37 -10.38 -5.23
C LEU A 121 -8.00 -10.79 -5.81
N LEU A 122 -7.20 -11.52 -5.02
CA LEU A 122 -5.91 -12.04 -5.50
C LEU A 122 -6.07 -13.04 -6.64
N ASN A 123 -7.01 -14.00 -6.52
CA ASN A 123 -7.27 -14.99 -7.57
C ASN A 123 -7.73 -14.31 -8.87
N GLU A 124 -8.57 -13.27 -8.78
CA GLU A 124 -8.99 -12.52 -9.97
C GLU A 124 -7.82 -11.75 -10.59
N PHE A 125 -6.94 -11.17 -9.77
CA PHE A 125 -5.73 -10.53 -10.27
C PHE A 125 -4.79 -11.54 -10.94
N GLU A 126 -4.51 -12.66 -10.30
CA GLU A 126 -3.67 -13.74 -10.82
C GLU A 126 -4.21 -14.27 -12.16
N ARG A 127 -5.52 -14.48 -12.27
CA ARG A 127 -6.17 -14.90 -13.52
C ARG A 127 -5.91 -13.91 -14.66
N ARG A 128 -5.85 -12.60 -14.37
CA ARG A 128 -5.55 -11.56 -15.37
C ARG A 128 -4.08 -11.48 -15.73
N LYS A 129 -3.19 -11.81 -14.80
CA LYS A 129 -1.74 -11.62 -14.89
C LYS A 129 -0.96 -12.91 -14.69
N TYR A 130 -1.52 -14.03 -15.15
CA TYR A 130 -0.87 -15.34 -15.06
C TYR A 130 0.56 -15.31 -15.62
N GLY A 131 1.51 -15.91 -14.88
CA GLY A 131 2.92 -15.98 -15.27
C GLY A 131 3.70 -14.68 -15.14
N LYS A 132 3.17 -13.68 -14.42
CA LYS A 132 3.85 -12.43 -14.12
C LYS A 132 4.54 -12.47 -12.76
N GLU A 133 5.74 -11.92 -12.69
CA GLU A 133 6.51 -11.74 -11.46
C GLU A 133 5.98 -10.53 -10.70
N ILE A 134 5.38 -10.74 -9.53
CA ILE A 134 4.70 -9.70 -8.75
C ILE A 134 5.30 -9.65 -7.36
N TYR A 135 5.58 -8.45 -6.88
CA TYR A 135 6.02 -8.23 -5.50
C TYR A 135 5.04 -7.34 -4.71
N LEU A 136 5.21 -7.32 -3.41
CA LEU A 136 4.52 -6.40 -2.50
C LEU A 136 5.40 -6.11 -1.28
N PHE A 137 5.16 -4.96 -0.65
CA PHE A 137 5.69 -4.65 0.68
C PHE A 137 4.62 -4.87 1.74
N THR A 138 5.03 -5.45 2.85
CA THR A 138 4.17 -5.63 4.03
C THR A 138 4.88 -5.10 5.28
N ASP A 139 4.13 -4.86 6.35
CA ASP A 139 4.65 -4.59 7.67
C ASP A 139 4.35 -5.77 8.62
N ASP A 140 4.90 -5.74 9.83
CA ASP A 140 4.74 -6.76 10.88
C ASP A 140 3.28 -6.93 11.35
N GLN A 141 2.42 -5.96 11.06
CA GLN A 141 0.99 -6.02 11.38
C GLN A 141 0.17 -6.68 10.27
N CYS A 142 0.78 -6.93 9.11
CA CYS A 142 0.15 -7.67 8.03
C CYS A 142 0.18 -9.17 8.29
N SER A 143 -0.82 -9.87 7.77
CA SER A 143 -0.86 -11.33 7.85
C SER A 143 0.06 -11.96 6.82
N TYR A 144 1.36 -12.12 7.12
CA TYR A 144 2.31 -12.84 6.25
C TYR A 144 1.79 -14.21 5.80
N PRO A 145 1.20 -15.05 6.68
CA PRO A 145 0.69 -16.35 6.28
C PRO A 145 -0.39 -16.26 5.19
N PHE A 146 -1.11 -15.12 5.13
CA PHE A 146 -2.09 -14.91 4.07
C PHE A 146 -1.45 -14.93 2.67
N TYR A 147 -0.28 -14.32 2.52
CA TYR A 147 0.45 -14.26 1.26
C TYR A 147 1.23 -15.55 0.99
N GLU A 148 1.90 -16.10 2.00
CA GLU A 148 2.67 -17.34 1.90
C GLU A 148 1.79 -18.53 1.46
N HIS A 149 0.58 -18.66 2.00
CA HIS A 149 -0.40 -19.68 1.57
C HIS A 149 -0.87 -19.52 0.11
N ARG A 150 -0.49 -18.43 -0.56
CA ARG A 150 -0.82 -18.13 -1.97
C ARG A 150 0.40 -18.09 -2.86
N GLY A 151 1.50 -18.67 -2.39
CA GLY A 151 2.70 -18.82 -3.17
C GLY A 151 3.62 -17.60 -3.22
N PHE A 152 3.37 -16.59 -2.39
CA PHE A 152 4.34 -15.51 -2.21
C PHE A 152 5.47 -15.98 -1.32
N GLU A 153 6.70 -15.69 -1.73
CA GLU A 153 7.91 -15.98 -0.97
C GLU A 153 8.42 -14.71 -0.28
N ARG A 154 8.86 -14.85 0.95
CA ARG A 154 9.54 -13.76 1.69
C ARG A 154 10.96 -13.65 1.20
N ILE A 155 11.29 -12.59 0.49
CA ILE A 155 12.61 -12.37 -0.11
C ILE A 155 13.49 -11.47 0.75
N GLY A 156 12.91 -10.48 1.43
CA GLY A 156 13.64 -9.53 2.26
C GLY A 156 12.89 -9.16 3.53
N GLU A 157 13.65 -8.82 4.57
CA GLU A 157 13.12 -8.33 5.85
C GLU A 157 14.09 -7.29 6.41
N LYS A 158 13.57 -6.15 6.87
CA LYS A 158 14.37 -5.11 7.54
C LYS A 158 13.60 -4.55 8.74
N ASP A 159 14.27 -4.52 9.87
CA ASP A 159 13.77 -3.85 11.07
C ASP A 159 13.89 -2.34 10.91
N ILE A 160 12.81 -1.63 11.23
CA ILE A 160 12.76 -0.18 11.22
C ILE A 160 12.45 0.30 12.62
N VAL A 161 13.39 0.99 13.24
CA VAL A 161 13.16 1.70 14.50
C VAL A 161 12.54 3.04 14.18
N LEU A 162 11.27 3.21 14.48
CA LEU A 162 10.59 4.49 14.40
C LEU A 162 10.91 5.29 15.67
N GLU A 163 11.88 6.20 15.60
CA GLU A 163 12.08 7.19 16.65
C GLU A 163 10.86 8.12 16.66
N LEU A 164 10.02 7.95 17.67
CA LEU A 164 8.95 8.89 17.96
C LEU A 164 9.60 10.12 18.60
N ASP A 165 9.66 11.20 17.84
CA ASP A 165 10.01 12.50 18.41
C ASP A 165 8.92 12.87 19.45
N ASP A 166 9.26 12.82 20.75
CA ASP A 166 8.40 13.16 21.90
C ASP A 166 7.92 14.63 21.92
N LYS A 167 8.10 15.36 20.81
CA LYS A 167 7.84 16.81 20.70
C LYS A 167 6.47 17.19 20.18
N ILE A 168 5.52 16.26 20.06
CA ILE A 168 4.13 16.62 19.73
C ILE A 168 3.23 16.47 20.97
N ASN A 169 3.52 17.24 21.99
CA ASN A 169 2.52 17.68 22.97
C ASN A 169 1.89 18.98 22.45
N LEU A 170 0.80 18.87 21.70
CA LEU A 170 -0.15 19.95 21.43
C LEU A 170 -1.57 19.45 21.67
#